data_76882b27a98bb1a6ef2bc9c8714ccb79
#
_entry.id   76882b27a98bb1a6ef2bc9c8714ccb79
#
_cell.length_a   1.000
_cell.length_b   1.000
_cell.length_c   1.000
_cell.angle_alpha   90.00
_cell.angle_beta   90.00
_cell.angle_gamma   90.00
#
_symmetry.space_group_name_H-M   'P 1'
#
loop_
_entity.id
_entity.type
_entity.pdbx_description
1 polymer ?
#
loop_
_entity_poly.entity_id
_entity_poly.type
_entity_poly.pdbx_seq_one_letter_code
_entity_poly.pdbx_strand_id
1 'polypeptide(L)'
;LRYIEISGEPSAKSVMVTEQADNAVRNVTLDGVVYTSIFNPTDGRKNWKDIVIAFCTAFQDVHDATLVLKMTNHSLASFLGELHFYFQQLGSFKCRIVALHGFMEAEEYEKLIAATHFYVNASKCEGLCLPLMEYMACCKPAIAPCHTTMADYIDSSSGLVVDSNLEPCILPHERCKVFGAMRYRINWESLANAYRQSYNIVKNKPETYREMAKAASLQIKKFASSIVVKEKLKIFLTKELGCSF
;
A
#
# COMPACT_ATOMS: atom_id res chain seq x y z
N LEU A 1 5.03 7.80 17.30
CA LEU A 1 5.43 6.96 16.17
C LEU A 1 6.62 6.08 16.56
N ARG A 2 6.55 4.79 16.27
CA ARG A 2 7.67 3.85 16.49
C ARG A 2 8.28 3.49 15.14
N TYR A 3 9.59 3.46 15.08
CA TYR A 3 10.36 3.13 13.90
C TYR A 3 11.07 1.79 14.08
N ILE A 4 11.00 0.94 13.06
CA ILE A 4 11.62 -0.38 13.06
C ILE A 4 12.30 -0.56 11.72
N GLU A 5 13.59 -0.80 11.72
CA GLU A 5 14.34 -1.18 10.52
C GLU A 5 14.58 -2.70 10.52
N ILE A 6 14.36 -3.32 9.37
CA ILE A 6 14.46 -4.75 9.20
C ILE A 6 15.65 -5.04 8.30
N SER A 7 16.67 -5.69 8.85
CA SER A 7 17.86 -6.11 8.11
C SER A 7 17.67 -7.49 7.47
N GLY A 8 18.07 -7.60 6.22
CA GLY A 8 18.13 -8.86 5.48
C GLY A 8 19.44 -9.63 5.61
N GLU A 9 20.41 -9.12 6.40
CA GLU A 9 21.69 -9.78 6.59
C GLU A 9 21.56 -11.04 7.46
N PRO A 10 22.18 -12.18 7.09
CA PRO A 10 22.04 -13.44 7.83
C PRO A 10 22.52 -13.39 9.27
N SER A 11 23.54 -12.56 9.56
CA SER A 11 24.12 -12.36 10.90
C SER A 11 23.33 -11.40 11.78
N ALA A 12 22.48 -10.58 11.20
CA ALA A 12 21.72 -9.53 11.85
C ALA A 12 20.21 -9.67 11.62
N LYS A 13 19.69 -10.91 11.56
CA LYS A 13 18.24 -11.17 11.49
C LYS A 13 17.51 -10.68 12.78
N SER A 14 18.01 -9.62 13.38
CA SER A 14 17.40 -8.91 14.48
C SER A 14 16.53 -7.80 13.92
N VAL A 15 15.25 -7.89 14.17
CA VAL A 15 14.37 -6.73 14.10
C VAL A 15 14.86 -5.77 15.17
N MET A 16 15.66 -4.77 14.81
CA MET A 16 16.04 -3.71 15.74
C MET A 16 14.84 -2.83 15.99
N VAL A 17 14.17 -3.07 17.11
CA VAL A 17 13.13 -2.17 17.63
C VAL A 17 13.83 -1.03 18.34
N THR A 18 13.92 0.11 17.72
CA THR A 18 14.29 1.33 18.43
C THR A 18 13.01 1.86 19.08
N GLU A 19 12.72 1.44 20.31
CA GLU A 19 11.70 2.09 21.12
C GLU A 19 12.19 3.50 21.45
N GLN A 20 11.51 4.51 20.95
CA GLN A 20 11.63 5.84 21.49
C GLN A 20 10.83 5.91 22.80
N ALA A 21 11.50 5.67 23.91
CA ALA A 21 11.13 6.33 25.14
C ALA A 21 11.62 7.78 24.99
N ASP A 22 10.74 8.74 25.22
CA ASP A 22 10.95 10.18 25.26
C ASP A 22 11.24 10.92 23.94
N ASN A 23 10.25 11.68 23.48
CA ASN A 23 10.25 12.97 22.77
C ASN A 23 11.44 13.40 21.86
N ALA A 24 12.35 12.52 21.51
CA ALA A 24 13.39 12.84 20.56
C ALA A 24 12.86 12.67 19.13
N VAL A 25 12.65 13.78 18.43
CA VAL A 25 12.36 13.81 16.99
C VAL A 25 13.53 13.16 16.26
N ARG A 26 13.34 11.94 15.77
CA ARG A 26 14.29 11.30 14.86
C ARG A 26 13.79 11.50 13.44
N ASN A 27 14.63 12.13 12.63
CA ASN A 27 14.38 12.15 11.19
C ASN A 27 14.74 10.78 10.61
N VAL A 28 13.77 10.11 10.00
CA VAL A 28 14.00 8.89 9.23
C VAL A 28 14.24 9.28 7.78
N THR A 29 15.45 9.06 7.29
CA THR A 29 15.77 9.28 5.89
C THR A 29 15.32 8.07 5.08
N LEU A 30 14.54 8.31 4.04
CA LEU A 30 14.11 7.29 3.09
C LEU A 30 14.89 7.49 1.79
N ASP A 31 15.64 6.47 1.38
CA ASP A 31 16.56 6.54 0.25
C ASP A 31 16.10 5.66 -0.91
N GLY A 32 16.60 5.99 -2.11
CA GLY A 32 16.35 5.23 -3.33
C GLY A 32 14.92 5.34 -3.85
N VAL A 33 14.41 4.27 -4.45
CA VAL A 33 13.02 4.20 -4.91
C VAL A 33 12.14 3.74 -3.75
N VAL A 34 11.27 4.63 -3.29
CA VAL A 34 10.46 4.42 -2.07
C VAL A 34 9.05 3.94 -2.44
N TYR A 35 8.66 2.86 -1.83
CA TYR A 35 7.33 2.24 -1.89
C TYR A 35 6.67 2.32 -0.54
N THR A 36 5.39 2.66 -0.48
CA THR A 36 4.65 2.73 0.79
C THR A 36 3.38 1.91 0.74
N SER A 37 3.12 1.17 1.81
CA SER A 37 1.86 0.49 2.05
C SER A 37 1.34 0.78 3.45
N ILE A 38 0.05 1.09 3.58
CA ILE A 38 -0.61 1.42 4.86
C ILE A 38 -1.67 0.37 5.15
N PHE A 39 -1.55 -0.28 6.31
CA PHE A 39 -2.44 -1.38 6.67
C PHE A 39 -2.54 -1.61 8.17
N ASN A 40 -3.59 -2.30 8.57
CA ASN A 40 -3.66 -2.97 9.86
C ASN A 40 -3.10 -4.39 9.70
N PRO A 41 -2.03 -4.77 10.39
CA PRO A 41 -1.39 -6.08 10.23
C PRO A 41 -2.28 -7.26 10.67
N THR A 42 -3.27 -7.03 11.53
CA THR A 42 -4.23 -8.07 11.96
C THR A 42 -5.36 -8.28 10.96
N ASP A 43 -5.50 -7.39 9.98
CA ASP A 43 -6.48 -7.54 8.91
C ASP A 43 -5.88 -8.39 7.77
N GLY A 44 -6.15 -9.68 7.78
CA GLY A 44 -5.66 -10.64 6.77
C GLY A 44 -6.07 -10.30 5.33
N ARG A 45 -7.08 -9.43 5.16
CA ARG A 45 -7.51 -8.90 3.88
C ARG A 45 -6.44 -8.01 3.24
N LYS A 46 -5.64 -7.30 4.04
CA LYS A 46 -4.60 -6.36 3.57
C LYS A 46 -3.38 -7.04 2.95
N ASN A 47 -3.21 -8.34 3.19
CA ASN A 47 -2.26 -9.19 2.48
C ASN A 47 -0.81 -8.67 2.47
N TRP A 48 -0.39 -8.07 3.59
CA TRP A 48 0.93 -7.45 3.72
C TRP A 48 2.10 -8.43 3.49
N LYS A 49 1.87 -9.72 3.74
CA LYS A 49 2.89 -10.77 3.55
C LYS A 49 3.32 -10.88 2.10
N ASP A 50 2.37 -10.90 1.18
CA ASP A 50 2.68 -10.93 -0.25
C ASP A 50 3.41 -9.65 -0.71
N ILE A 51 3.06 -8.49 -0.14
CA ILE A 51 3.76 -7.22 -0.40
C ILE A 51 5.24 -7.36 -0.06
N VAL A 52 5.55 -7.88 1.13
CA VAL A 52 6.92 -8.04 1.61
C VAL A 52 7.68 -9.10 0.81
N ILE A 53 7.09 -10.29 0.61
CA ILE A 53 7.76 -11.37 -0.15
C ILE A 53 8.09 -10.90 -1.57
N ALA A 54 7.11 -10.34 -2.26
CA ALA A 54 7.29 -9.88 -3.62
C ALA A 54 8.36 -8.77 -3.72
N PHE A 55 8.38 -7.85 -2.73
CA PHE A 55 9.39 -6.80 -2.65
C PHE A 55 10.80 -7.36 -2.43
N CYS A 56 10.99 -8.22 -1.43
CA CYS A 56 12.28 -8.84 -1.16
C CYS A 56 12.78 -9.69 -2.33
N THR A 57 11.87 -10.41 -3.00
CA THR A 57 12.22 -11.20 -4.19
C THR A 57 12.55 -10.31 -5.40
N ALA A 58 11.83 -9.23 -5.59
CA ALA A 58 12.10 -8.31 -6.70
C ALA A 58 13.44 -7.59 -6.55
N PHE A 59 13.83 -7.28 -5.29
CA PHE A 59 14.95 -6.41 -4.95
C PHE A 59 15.98 -7.09 -4.05
N GLN A 60 16.14 -8.40 -4.14
CA GLN A 60 17.05 -9.17 -3.30
C GLN A 60 18.47 -8.57 -3.28
N ASP A 61 18.98 -8.14 -4.43
CA ASP A 61 20.33 -7.60 -4.61
C ASP A 61 20.36 -6.08 -4.84
N VAL A 62 19.27 -5.36 -4.58
CA VAL A 62 19.14 -3.92 -4.82
C VAL A 62 19.18 -3.15 -3.51
N HIS A 63 20.19 -2.29 -3.31
CA HIS A 63 20.35 -1.52 -2.08
C HIS A 63 19.47 -0.26 -2.01
N ASP A 64 19.10 0.31 -3.14
CA ASP A 64 18.41 1.59 -3.24
C ASP A 64 16.90 1.46 -3.56
N ALA A 65 16.30 0.39 -3.04
CA ALA A 65 14.85 0.21 -2.99
C ALA A 65 14.40 0.13 -1.53
N THR A 66 13.45 0.97 -1.15
CA THR A 66 12.93 1.05 0.23
C THR A 66 11.43 0.79 0.26
N LEU A 67 10.99 -0.18 1.06
CA LEU A 67 9.58 -0.44 1.37
C LEU A 67 9.23 0.12 2.75
N VAL A 68 8.27 1.02 2.80
CA VAL A 68 7.71 1.55 4.04
C VAL A 68 6.39 0.84 4.35
N LEU A 69 6.34 0.17 5.48
CA LEU A 69 5.16 -0.49 6.04
C LEU A 69 4.58 0.40 7.14
N LYS A 70 3.58 1.21 6.83
CA LYS A 70 2.92 2.06 7.81
C LYS A 70 1.75 1.31 8.45
N MET A 71 1.82 1.11 9.75
CA MET A 71 0.86 0.29 10.48
C MET A 71 0.06 1.09 11.49
N THR A 72 -1.21 0.70 11.64
CA THR A 72 -2.21 1.37 12.49
C THR A 72 -2.85 0.37 13.47
N ASN A 73 -2.04 -0.41 14.19
CA ASN A 73 -2.58 -1.36 15.16
C ASN A 73 -2.29 -0.90 16.60
N HIS A 74 -3.13 -1.34 17.55
CA HIS A 74 -2.97 -1.08 18.98
C HIS A 74 -1.95 -2.01 19.67
N SER A 75 -1.63 -3.18 19.09
CA SER A 75 -0.72 -4.16 19.68
C SER A 75 0.54 -4.36 18.85
N LEU A 76 1.58 -3.59 19.14
CA LEU A 76 2.88 -3.73 18.47
C LEU A 76 3.56 -5.06 18.79
N ALA A 77 3.53 -5.50 20.06
CA ALA A 77 4.26 -6.68 20.50
C ALA A 77 3.85 -7.97 19.75
N SER A 78 2.54 -8.17 19.54
CA SER A 78 2.02 -9.32 18.81
C SER A 78 2.49 -9.29 17.34
N PHE A 79 2.46 -8.12 16.72
CA PHE A 79 2.88 -7.97 15.35
C PHE A 79 4.40 -8.15 15.16
N LEU A 80 5.21 -7.66 16.09
CA LEU A 80 6.67 -7.83 16.03
C LEU A 80 7.08 -9.29 16.07
N GLY A 81 6.43 -10.13 16.89
CA GLY A 81 6.67 -11.57 16.91
C GLY A 81 6.38 -12.23 15.57
N GLU A 82 5.24 -11.89 14.96
CA GLU A 82 4.86 -12.39 13.62
C GLU A 82 5.81 -11.91 12.54
N LEU A 83 6.16 -10.63 12.56
CA LEU A 83 7.09 -10.02 11.63
C LEU A 83 8.47 -10.66 11.72
N HIS A 84 9.01 -10.81 12.93
CA HIS A 84 10.30 -11.46 13.18
C HIS A 84 10.32 -12.89 12.66
N PHE A 85 9.33 -13.71 13.04
CA PHE A 85 9.20 -15.09 12.56
C PHE A 85 9.16 -15.16 11.04
N TYR A 86 8.41 -14.25 10.41
CA TYR A 86 8.26 -14.19 8.96
C TYR A 86 9.56 -13.83 8.25
N PHE A 87 10.27 -12.79 8.75
CA PHE A 87 11.54 -12.37 8.17
C PHE A 87 12.67 -13.38 8.35
N GLN A 88 12.64 -14.18 9.41
CA GLN A 88 13.61 -15.27 9.59
C GLN A 88 13.52 -16.34 8.50
N GLN A 89 12.37 -16.48 7.85
CA GLN A 89 12.15 -17.47 6.79
C GLN A 89 12.51 -16.94 5.41
N LEU A 90 12.65 -15.63 5.25
CA LEU A 90 13.14 -15.05 4.03
C LEU A 90 14.65 -15.28 3.90
N GLY A 91 15.12 -15.50 2.67
CA GLY A 91 16.54 -15.48 2.37
C GLY A 91 17.16 -14.11 2.67
N SER A 92 18.47 -13.96 2.51
CA SER A 92 19.12 -12.66 2.61
C SER A 92 18.66 -11.73 1.49
N PHE A 93 18.50 -10.46 1.82
CA PHE A 93 18.15 -9.40 0.87
C PHE A 93 18.89 -8.11 1.21
N LYS A 94 19.15 -7.26 0.20
CA LYS A 94 19.87 -5.99 0.34
C LYS A 94 18.94 -4.77 0.32
N CYS A 95 17.69 -4.95 -0.14
CA CYS A 95 16.70 -3.88 -0.10
C CYS A 95 16.34 -3.49 1.33
N ARG A 96 15.85 -2.28 1.48
CA ARG A 96 15.53 -1.71 2.80
C ARG A 96 14.04 -1.85 3.11
N ILE A 97 13.72 -2.30 4.33
CA ILE A 97 12.36 -2.34 4.84
C ILE A 97 12.28 -1.51 6.12
N VAL A 98 11.35 -0.58 6.14
CA VAL A 98 11.08 0.33 7.25
C VAL A 98 9.65 0.13 7.71
N ALA A 99 9.45 -0.24 8.97
CA ALA A 99 8.14 -0.33 9.57
C ALA A 99 7.88 0.88 10.49
N LEU A 100 6.80 1.61 10.22
CA LEU A 100 6.35 2.76 11.00
C LEU A 100 5.05 2.39 11.71
N HIS A 101 5.07 2.37 13.03
CA HIS A 101 3.92 1.99 13.85
C HIS A 101 3.44 3.15 14.71
N GLY A 102 2.13 3.32 14.76
CA GLY A 102 1.48 4.36 15.57
C GLY A 102 0.77 5.41 14.74
N PHE A 103 0.26 6.41 15.39
CA PHE A 103 -0.36 7.56 14.74
C PHE A 103 0.69 8.47 14.12
N MET A 104 0.36 9.10 13.01
CA MET A 104 1.16 10.15 12.36
C MET A 104 0.34 11.44 12.33
N GLU A 105 0.95 12.54 12.71
CA GLU A 105 0.38 13.86 12.49
C GLU A 105 0.32 14.19 10.99
N ALA A 106 -0.54 15.11 10.62
CA ALA A 106 -0.79 15.45 9.21
C ALA A 106 0.50 15.83 8.48
N GLU A 107 1.37 16.63 9.09
CA GLU A 107 2.64 17.05 8.50
C GLU A 107 3.60 15.88 8.28
N GLU A 108 3.64 14.90 9.20
CA GLU A 108 4.47 13.71 9.06
C GLU A 108 3.94 12.82 7.92
N TYR A 109 2.62 12.71 7.82
CA TYR A 109 1.96 11.94 6.77
C TYR A 109 2.19 12.56 5.39
N GLU A 110 2.10 13.87 5.27
CA GLU A 110 2.42 14.60 4.04
C GLU A 110 3.89 14.40 3.62
N LYS A 111 4.83 14.42 4.57
CA LYS A 111 6.24 14.12 4.31
C LYS A 111 6.44 12.68 3.81
N LEU A 112 5.72 11.72 4.39
CA LEU A 112 5.76 10.33 3.93
C LEU A 112 5.21 10.20 2.50
N ILE A 113 4.08 10.84 2.20
CA ILE A 113 3.54 10.88 0.84
C ILE A 113 4.57 11.53 -0.11
N ALA A 114 5.15 12.66 0.27
CA ALA A 114 6.14 13.36 -0.57
C ALA A 114 7.36 12.48 -0.89
N ALA A 115 7.86 11.74 0.09
CA ALA A 115 9.02 10.83 -0.07
C ALA A 115 8.71 9.58 -0.89
N THR A 116 7.44 9.20 -1.06
CA THR A 116 7.03 7.98 -1.74
C THR A 116 7.02 8.14 -3.26
N HIS A 117 7.49 7.12 -3.99
CA HIS A 117 7.35 7.02 -5.44
C HIS A 117 6.08 6.26 -5.82
N PHE A 118 5.82 5.11 -5.24
CA PHE A 118 4.64 4.29 -5.51
C PHE A 118 3.91 3.90 -4.23
N TYR A 119 2.58 3.98 -4.25
CA TYR A 119 1.77 3.35 -3.22
C TYR A 119 1.46 1.91 -3.61
N VAL A 120 1.65 0.97 -2.67
CA VAL A 120 1.44 -0.46 -2.92
C VAL A 120 0.23 -0.97 -2.15
N ASN A 121 -0.67 -1.62 -2.87
CA ASN A 121 -1.81 -2.32 -2.31
C ASN A 121 -1.89 -3.75 -2.89
N ALA A 122 -2.00 -4.75 -2.04
CA ALA A 122 -2.24 -6.14 -2.42
C ALA A 122 -3.48 -6.71 -1.72
N SER A 123 -4.41 -5.84 -1.33
CA SER A 123 -5.61 -6.25 -0.59
C SER A 123 -6.48 -7.19 -1.42
N LYS A 124 -7.06 -8.16 -0.74
CA LYS A 124 -7.97 -9.17 -1.32
C LYS A 124 -9.36 -8.63 -1.63
N CYS A 125 -9.75 -7.52 -1.01
CA CYS A 125 -10.95 -6.73 -1.29
C CYS A 125 -10.86 -5.38 -0.60
N GLU A 126 -11.46 -4.35 -1.19
CA GLU A 126 -11.50 -2.99 -0.65
C GLU A 126 -12.87 -2.34 -0.84
N GLY A 127 -13.26 -1.52 0.15
CA GLY A 127 -14.42 -0.63 0.03
C GLY A 127 -14.09 0.62 -0.79
N LEU A 128 -13.00 1.33 -0.45
CA LEU A 128 -12.52 2.52 -1.18
C LEU A 128 -11.00 2.55 -1.28
N CYS A 129 -10.29 1.99 -0.30
CA CYS A 129 -8.85 2.13 -0.14
C CYS A 129 -8.40 3.59 -0.05
N LEU A 130 -8.89 4.33 0.96
CA LEU A 130 -8.61 5.76 1.12
C LEU A 130 -7.12 6.12 1.03
N PRO A 131 -6.18 5.41 1.69
CA PRO A 131 -4.76 5.74 1.56
C PRO A 131 -4.24 5.69 0.13
N LEU A 132 -4.70 4.72 -0.69
CA LEU A 132 -4.32 4.65 -2.09
C LEU A 132 -4.84 5.88 -2.86
N MET A 133 -6.09 6.28 -2.61
CA MET A 133 -6.67 7.47 -3.24
C MET A 133 -5.92 8.75 -2.85
N GLU A 134 -5.52 8.88 -1.58
CA GLU A 134 -4.74 10.02 -1.07
C GLU A 134 -3.38 10.12 -1.77
N TYR A 135 -2.67 9.01 -1.90
CA TYR A 135 -1.40 8.95 -2.62
C TYR A 135 -1.56 9.28 -4.12
N MET A 136 -2.55 8.69 -4.78
CA MET A 136 -2.82 8.98 -6.18
C MET A 136 -3.21 10.45 -6.39
N ALA A 137 -4.00 11.04 -5.49
CA ALA A 137 -4.34 12.46 -5.55
C ALA A 137 -3.10 13.36 -5.47
N CYS A 138 -2.07 12.92 -4.73
CA CYS A 138 -0.77 13.57 -4.62
C CYS A 138 0.23 13.13 -5.71
N CYS A 139 -0.24 12.69 -6.87
CA CYS A 139 0.60 12.27 -8.00
C CYS A 139 1.55 11.10 -7.67
N LYS A 140 1.14 10.17 -6.82
CA LYS A 140 1.88 8.94 -6.54
C LYS A 140 1.18 7.78 -7.23
N PRO A 141 1.78 7.18 -8.28
CA PRO A 141 1.16 6.07 -9.00
C PRO A 141 0.97 4.84 -8.10
N ALA A 142 0.01 4.00 -8.49
CA ALA A 142 -0.32 2.76 -7.78
C ALA A 142 0.50 1.57 -8.27
N ILE A 143 0.81 0.63 -7.37
CA ILE A 143 1.01 -0.79 -7.67
C ILE A 143 -0.12 -1.51 -6.95
N ALA A 144 -1.16 -1.89 -7.67
CA ALA A 144 -2.38 -2.40 -7.06
C ALA A 144 -3.22 -3.24 -8.04
N PRO A 145 -4.05 -4.17 -7.54
CA PRO A 145 -4.99 -4.88 -8.39
C PRO A 145 -6.16 -3.96 -8.80
N CYS A 146 -6.73 -4.26 -9.97
CA CYS A 146 -7.90 -3.57 -10.50
C CYS A 146 -9.15 -4.42 -10.22
N HIS A 147 -9.59 -4.47 -8.95
CA HIS A 147 -10.80 -5.18 -8.54
C HIS A 147 -11.53 -4.46 -7.41
N THR A 148 -12.75 -4.91 -7.09
CA THR A 148 -13.65 -4.26 -6.14
C THR A 148 -13.76 -2.78 -6.48
N THR A 149 -13.84 -1.87 -5.51
CA THR A 149 -13.94 -0.43 -5.79
C THR A 149 -12.70 0.15 -6.47
N MET A 150 -11.55 -0.48 -6.35
CA MET A 150 -10.33 -0.01 -7.03
C MET A 150 -10.46 -0.06 -8.56
N ALA A 151 -11.32 -0.91 -9.11
CA ALA A 151 -11.62 -0.96 -10.54
C ALA A 151 -12.27 0.34 -11.07
N ASP A 152 -12.83 1.16 -10.21
CA ASP A 152 -13.48 2.42 -10.60
C ASP A 152 -12.47 3.55 -10.87
N TYR A 153 -11.22 3.41 -10.37
CA TYR A 153 -10.25 4.50 -10.45
C TYR A 153 -8.79 4.07 -10.73
N ILE A 154 -8.51 2.78 -10.88
CA ILE A 154 -7.19 2.27 -11.26
C ILE A 154 -7.22 1.71 -12.67
N ASP A 155 -6.24 2.12 -13.48
CA ASP A 155 -5.97 1.56 -14.79
C ASP A 155 -4.46 1.56 -15.07
N SER A 156 -4.07 1.03 -16.24
CA SER A 156 -2.66 0.95 -16.65
C SER A 156 -2.01 2.31 -16.93
N SER A 157 -2.77 3.40 -17.02
CA SER A 157 -2.24 4.75 -17.19
C SER A 157 -1.84 5.37 -15.85
N SER A 158 -2.55 4.99 -14.77
CA SER A 158 -2.42 5.57 -13.42
C SER A 158 -1.53 4.76 -12.48
N GLY A 159 -1.07 3.59 -12.92
CA GLY A 159 -0.21 2.72 -12.12
C GLY A 159 0.12 1.41 -12.82
N LEU A 160 0.73 0.50 -12.07
CA LEU A 160 1.01 -0.86 -12.50
C LEU A 160 -0.05 -1.79 -11.92
N VAL A 161 -0.90 -2.31 -12.79
CA VAL A 161 -1.99 -3.20 -12.39
C VAL A 161 -1.44 -4.58 -12.09
N VAL A 162 -1.78 -5.09 -10.91
CA VAL A 162 -1.40 -6.42 -10.46
C VAL A 162 -2.53 -7.41 -10.75
N ASP A 163 -2.20 -8.52 -11.36
CA ASP A 163 -3.16 -9.57 -11.67
C ASP A 163 -3.74 -10.21 -10.41
N SER A 164 -5.00 -10.58 -10.48
CA SER A 164 -5.70 -11.23 -9.38
C SER A 164 -6.83 -12.13 -9.90
N ASN A 165 -7.14 -13.18 -9.14
CA ASN A 165 -8.19 -14.13 -9.48
C ASN A 165 -9.23 -14.19 -8.37
N LEU A 166 -10.51 -14.24 -8.74
CA LEU A 166 -11.62 -14.39 -7.81
C LEU A 166 -11.60 -15.79 -7.20
N GLU A 167 -11.72 -15.88 -5.88
CA GLU A 167 -11.81 -17.14 -5.14
C GLU A 167 -12.88 -17.09 -4.04
N PRO A 168 -13.52 -18.23 -3.70
CA PRO A 168 -14.38 -18.31 -2.53
C PRO A 168 -13.59 -18.07 -1.24
N CYS A 169 -14.23 -17.45 -0.25
CA CYS A 169 -13.64 -17.32 1.08
C CYS A 169 -14.68 -17.50 2.18
N ILE A 170 -14.17 -17.82 3.37
CA ILE A 170 -14.96 -17.82 4.61
C ILE A 170 -14.53 -16.57 5.39
N LEU A 171 -15.50 -15.72 5.71
CA LEU A 171 -15.24 -14.56 6.56
C LEU A 171 -15.30 -14.97 8.04
N PRO A 172 -14.32 -14.58 8.86
CA PRO A 172 -14.26 -14.96 10.28
C PRO A 172 -15.48 -14.53 11.10
N HIS A 173 -16.21 -13.52 10.62
CA HIS A 173 -17.36 -12.92 11.29
C HIS A 173 -18.72 -13.35 10.68
N GLU A 174 -18.70 -14.26 9.74
CA GLU A 174 -19.93 -14.71 9.08
C GLU A 174 -20.74 -15.61 10.01
N ARG A 175 -21.71 -15.02 10.70
CA ARG A 175 -22.62 -15.74 11.62
C ARG A 175 -23.56 -16.71 10.90
N CYS A 176 -23.76 -16.53 9.61
CA CYS A 176 -24.78 -17.23 8.84
C CYS A 176 -24.29 -18.53 8.19
N LYS A 177 -23.01 -18.90 8.29
CA LYS A 177 -22.42 -20.09 7.66
C LYS A 177 -22.75 -20.24 6.17
N VAL A 178 -22.92 -19.12 5.49
CA VAL A 178 -23.23 -19.09 4.06
C VAL A 178 -21.91 -19.07 3.28
N PHE A 179 -21.66 -20.11 2.50
CA PHE A 179 -20.56 -20.17 1.54
C PHE A 179 -20.87 -19.26 0.34
N GLY A 180 -20.74 -17.96 0.51
CA GLY A 180 -21.11 -17.01 -0.54
C GLY A 180 -20.17 -15.83 -0.67
N ALA A 181 -19.24 -15.69 0.28
CA ALA A 181 -18.28 -14.60 0.22
C ALA A 181 -17.17 -14.90 -0.81
N MET A 182 -16.85 -13.90 -1.59
CA MET A 182 -15.80 -13.95 -2.61
C MET A 182 -14.72 -12.92 -2.28
N ARG A 183 -13.48 -13.25 -2.57
CA ARG A 183 -12.34 -12.36 -2.48
C ARG A 183 -11.42 -12.56 -3.67
N TYR A 184 -10.42 -11.71 -3.81
CA TYR A 184 -9.41 -11.86 -4.85
C TYR A 184 -8.11 -12.39 -4.25
N ARG A 185 -7.53 -13.38 -4.92
CA ARG A 185 -6.16 -13.82 -4.68
C ARG A 185 -5.25 -13.03 -5.61
N ILE A 186 -4.29 -12.33 -5.03
CA ILE A 186 -3.28 -11.58 -5.78
C ILE A 186 -2.31 -12.56 -6.43
N ASN A 187 -1.98 -12.32 -7.69
CA ASN A 187 -0.90 -13.02 -8.35
C ASN A 187 0.43 -12.45 -7.85
N TRP A 188 1.14 -13.24 -7.08
CA TRP A 188 2.38 -12.85 -6.45
C TRP A 188 3.49 -12.51 -7.46
N GLU A 189 3.61 -13.27 -8.55
CA GLU A 189 4.60 -13.04 -9.60
C GLU A 189 4.31 -11.73 -10.35
N SER A 190 3.04 -11.44 -10.63
CA SER A 190 2.61 -10.16 -11.20
C SER A 190 3.00 -8.99 -10.28
N LEU A 191 2.83 -9.14 -8.96
CA LEU A 191 3.25 -8.12 -7.99
C LEU A 191 4.78 -7.91 -7.99
N ALA A 192 5.56 -8.99 -8.01
CA ALA A 192 7.03 -8.92 -8.07
C ALA A 192 7.51 -8.28 -9.39
N ASN A 193 6.85 -8.58 -10.50
CA ASN A 193 7.15 -7.97 -11.79
C ASN A 193 6.76 -6.47 -11.83
N ALA A 194 5.64 -6.10 -11.21
CA ALA A 194 5.26 -4.69 -11.05
C ALA A 194 6.31 -3.89 -10.25
N TYR A 195 6.89 -4.47 -9.21
CA TYR A 195 8.01 -3.85 -8.49
C TYR A 195 9.24 -3.65 -9.39
N ARG A 196 9.67 -4.66 -10.12
CA ARG A 196 10.82 -4.53 -11.05
C ARG A 196 10.57 -3.49 -12.13
N GLN A 197 9.37 -3.49 -12.69
CA GLN A 197 8.97 -2.53 -13.72
C GLN A 197 8.93 -1.10 -13.17
N SER A 198 8.35 -0.88 -11.99
CA SER A 198 8.26 0.43 -11.36
C SER A 198 9.63 1.03 -11.05
N TYR A 199 10.55 0.20 -10.56
CA TYR A 199 11.92 0.59 -10.30
C TYR A 199 12.63 1.05 -11.58
N ASN A 200 12.50 0.26 -12.66
CA ASN A 200 13.05 0.62 -13.96
C ASN A 200 12.44 1.93 -14.52
N ILE A 201 11.14 2.15 -14.30
CA ILE A 201 10.47 3.40 -14.71
C ILE A 201 11.08 4.59 -13.98
N VAL A 202 11.22 4.54 -12.65
CA VAL A 202 11.80 5.65 -11.87
C VAL A 202 13.24 5.92 -12.27
N LYS A 203 14.06 4.87 -12.43
CA LYS A 203 15.50 5.00 -12.70
C LYS A 203 15.83 5.40 -14.14
N ASN A 204 15.12 4.84 -15.09
CA ASN A 204 15.52 4.89 -16.51
C ASN A 204 14.51 5.59 -17.43
N LYS A 205 13.28 5.87 -16.95
CA LYS A 205 12.19 6.44 -17.76
C LYS A 205 11.43 7.54 -17.01
N PRO A 206 12.11 8.64 -16.63
CA PRO A 206 11.50 9.67 -15.77
C PRO A 206 10.28 10.35 -16.39
N GLU A 207 10.19 10.46 -17.72
CA GLU A 207 9.00 11.00 -18.38
C GLU A 207 7.81 10.07 -18.22
N THR A 208 7.99 8.77 -18.43
CA THR A 208 6.93 7.76 -18.20
C THR A 208 6.42 7.81 -16.76
N TYR A 209 7.33 7.99 -15.79
CA TYR A 209 6.93 8.16 -14.39
C TYR A 209 6.09 9.43 -14.19
N ARG A 210 6.48 10.57 -14.78
CA ARG A 210 5.73 11.82 -14.67
C ARG A 210 4.34 11.75 -15.31
N GLU A 211 4.23 11.10 -16.46
CA GLU A 211 2.96 10.87 -17.13
C GLU A 211 2.02 10.01 -16.28
N MET A 212 2.53 8.90 -15.75
CA MET A 212 1.79 8.01 -14.85
C MET A 212 1.36 8.74 -13.56
N ALA A 213 2.23 9.56 -12.98
CA ALA A 213 1.94 10.35 -11.80
C ALA A 213 0.80 11.38 -12.03
N LYS A 214 0.83 12.06 -13.18
CA LYS A 214 -0.27 12.96 -13.59
C LYS A 214 -1.57 12.20 -13.82
N ALA A 215 -1.51 11.06 -14.50
CA ALA A 215 -2.68 10.22 -14.75
C ALA A 215 -3.32 9.75 -13.44
N ALA A 216 -2.53 9.33 -12.45
CA ALA A 216 -3.02 8.94 -11.14
C ALA A 216 -3.85 10.04 -10.48
N SER A 217 -3.33 11.27 -10.43
CA SER A 217 -4.07 12.41 -9.87
C SER A 217 -5.33 12.75 -10.67
N LEU A 218 -5.28 12.68 -12.00
CA LEU A 218 -6.43 12.94 -12.85
C LEU A 218 -7.54 11.90 -12.66
N GLN A 219 -7.19 10.63 -12.50
CA GLN A 219 -8.18 9.57 -12.24
C GLN A 219 -8.92 9.81 -10.93
N ILE A 220 -8.22 10.14 -9.86
CA ILE A 220 -8.88 10.46 -8.58
C ILE A 220 -9.73 11.73 -8.68
N LYS A 221 -9.29 12.76 -9.38
CA LYS A 221 -10.11 13.96 -9.61
C LYS A 221 -11.40 13.64 -10.35
N LYS A 222 -11.36 12.78 -11.36
CA LYS A 222 -12.54 12.33 -12.10
C LYS A 222 -13.46 11.44 -11.27
N PHE A 223 -12.91 10.64 -10.37
CA PHE A 223 -13.67 9.70 -9.56
C PHE A 223 -14.32 10.37 -8.34
N ALA A 224 -13.55 11.14 -7.56
CA ALA A 224 -13.91 11.54 -6.21
C ALA A 224 -13.62 13.02 -5.86
N SER A 225 -13.40 13.91 -6.83
CA SER A 225 -13.31 15.33 -6.49
C SER A 225 -14.63 15.84 -5.91
N SER A 226 -14.56 16.84 -5.03
CA SER A 226 -15.74 17.43 -4.40
C SER A 226 -16.79 17.90 -5.42
N ILE A 227 -16.35 18.39 -6.58
CA ILE A 227 -17.24 18.80 -7.68
C ILE A 227 -17.98 17.57 -8.23
N VAL A 228 -17.26 16.51 -8.58
CA VAL A 228 -17.84 15.28 -9.15
C VAL A 228 -18.78 14.61 -8.15
N VAL A 229 -18.39 14.50 -6.88
CA VAL A 229 -19.24 13.89 -5.84
C VAL A 229 -20.49 14.73 -5.62
N LYS A 230 -20.38 16.05 -5.58
CA LYS A 230 -21.52 16.96 -5.46
C LYS A 230 -22.52 16.80 -6.61
N GLU A 231 -22.04 16.75 -7.85
CA GLU A 231 -22.90 16.55 -9.02
C GLU A 231 -23.57 15.17 -9.03
N LYS A 232 -22.83 14.10 -8.73
CA LYS A 232 -23.40 12.75 -8.60
C LYS A 232 -24.47 12.69 -7.52
N LEU A 233 -24.22 13.31 -6.37
CA LEU A 233 -25.18 13.37 -5.27
C LEU A 233 -26.43 14.16 -5.67
N LYS A 234 -26.27 15.31 -6.31
CA LYS A 234 -27.39 16.13 -6.81
C LYS A 234 -28.26 15.34 -7.78
N ILE A 235 -27.65 14.68 -8.77
CA ILE A 235 -28.39 13.81 -9.73
C ILE A 235 -29.16 12.71 -9.00
N PHE A 236 -28.50 12.02 -8.06
CA PHE A 236 -29.13 10.97 -7.26
C PHE A 236 -30.34 11.50 -6.47
N LEU A 237 -30.17 12.59 -5.72
CA LEU A 237 -31.24 13.18 -4.90
C LEU A 237 -32.41 13.68 -5.76
N THR A 238 -32.13 14.28 -6.92
CA THR A 238 -33.19 14.72 -7.85
C THR A 238 -33.95 13.53 -8.41
N LYS A 239 -33.24 12.51 -8.87
CA LYS A 239 -33.84 11.35 -9.54
C LYS A 239 -34.61 10.44 -8.60
N GLU A 240 -34.02 10.11 -7.45
CA GLU A 240 -34.55 9.08 -6.55
C GLU A 240 -35.45 9.66 -5.44
N LEU A 241 -35.27 10.91 -5.06
CA LEU A 241 -36.01 11.56 -3.97
C LEU A 241 -36.85 12.76 -4.43
N GLY A 242 -36.82 13.11 -5.72
CA GLY A 242 -37.61 14.24 -6.25
C GLY A 242 -37.21 15.61 -5.71
N CYS A 243 -36.00 15.75 -5.12
CA CYS A 243 -35.51 17.03 -4.61
C CYS A 243 -35.16 17.98 -5.74
N SER A 244 -35.62 19.25 -5.66
CA SER A 244 -35.16 20.34 -6.54
C SER A 244 -34.05 21.13 -5.86
N PHE A 245 -32.94 21.41 -6.57
CA PHE A 245 -31.76 22.14 -6.06
C PHE A 245 -31.45 23.36 -6.91
#